data_4dd4c10b3b223ba38265f15a0636f5a5
#
_entry.id   4dd4c10b3b223ba38265f15a0636f5a5
#
_cell.length_a   1.000
_cell.length_b   1.000
_cell.length_c   1.000
_cell.angle_alpha   90.00
_cell.angle_beta   90.00
_cell.angle_gamma   90.00
#
_symmetry.space_group_name_H-M   'P 1'
#
loop_
_entity.id
_entity.type
_entity.pdbx_description
1 polymer ?
#
loop_
_entity_poly.entity_id
_entity_poly.type
_entity_poly.pdbx_seq_one_letter_code
_entity_poly.pdbx_strand_id
1 'polypeptide(L)'
;MTDATTDPMAELLRLRASIDNIDAALTYMLAERFRCTKQVGALKASHDLPASDPAREERQTARLRQLAEDADLDPEFAEKWFNFVVAEVIHHHMQAKQAS
;
A
#
# COMPACT_ATOMS: atom_id res chain seq x y z
N MET A 1 -40.76 -9.10 -0.43
CA MET A 1 -40.67 -8.55 -0.17
C MET A 1 -39.95 -7.97 0.06
N THR A 2 -39.73 -7.67 0.20
CA THR A 2 -39.23 -7.13 0.49
C THR A 2 -38.40 -6.22 0.27
N ASP A 3 -37.98 -6.24 -0.48
CA ASP A 3 -37.07 -5.29 -0.92
C ASP A 3 -37.63 -3.94 -1.09
N ALA A 4 -38.88 -3.83 -1.16
CA ALA A 4 -39.56 -2.57 -1.15
C ALA A 4 -39.21 -1.73 0.06
N THR A 5 -38.63 -2.38 1.07
CA THR A 5 -38.21 -1.67 2.28
C THR A 5 -36.79 -1.15 2.22
N THR A 6 -36.05 -1.45 1.15
CA THR A 6 -34.67 -0.98 1.03
C THR A 6 -34.66 0.48 0.59
N ASP A 7 -34.15 1.33 1.45
CA ASP A 7 -33.99 2.75 1.12
C ASP A 7 -32.60 2.94 0.51
N PRO A 8 -32.54 3.38 -0.78
CA PRO A 8 -31.23 3.56 -1.42
C PRO A 8 -30.31 4.50 -0.68
N MET A 9 -30.86 5.53 -0.05
CA MET A 9 -30.02 6.46 0.70
C MET A 9 -29.43 5.80 1.96
N ALA A 10 -30.23 5.01 2.66
CA ALA A 10 -29.76 4.30 3.85
C ALA A 10 -28.67 3.29 3.45
N GLU A 11 -28.88 2.60 2.33
CA GLU A 11 -27.88 1.65 1.84
C GLU A 11 -26.59 2.35 1.44
N LEU A 12 -26.69 3.52 0.79
CA LEU A 12 -25.53 4.30 0.40
C LEU A 12 -24.74 4.74 1.64
N LEU A 13 -25.41 5.21 2.68
CA LEU A 13 -24.75 5.62 3.92
C LEU A 13 -24.06 4.45 4.59
N ARG A 14 -24.67 3.27 4.58
CA ARG A 14 -24.08 2.07 5.15
C ARG A 14 -22.79 1.69 4.40
N LEU A 15 -22.84 1.72 3.07
CA LEU A 15 -21.66 1.41 2.25
C LEU A 15 -20.55 2.43 2.46
N ARG A 16 -20.89 3.70 2.54
CA ARG A 16 -19.89 4.74 2.80
C ARG A 16 -19.23 4.60 4.16
N ALA A 17 -19.99 4.20 5.18
CA ALA A 17 -19.43 3.95 6.50
C ALA A 17 -18.42 2.80 6.45
N SER A 18 -18.75 1.74 5.69
CA SER A 18 -17.81 0.64 5.49
C SER A 18 -16.56 1.09 4.76
N ILE A 19 -16.71 1.91 3.73
CA ILE A 19 -15.55 2.46 3.00
C ILE A 19 -14.68 3.29 3.91
N ASP A 20 -15.28 4.12 4.76
CA ASP A 20 -14.53 4.95 5.71
C ASP A 20 -13.69 4.09 6.65
N ASN A 21 -14.26 2.98 7.12
CA ASN A 21 -13.53 2.06 8.01
C ASN A 21 -12.38 1.38 7.27
N ILE A 22 -12.61 1.00 6.00
CA ILE A 22 -11.55 0.40 5.18
C ILE A 22 -10.43 1.42 4.96
N ASP A 23 -10.79 2.66 4.64
CA ASP A 23 -9.80 3.71 4.41
C ASP A 23 -8.96 3.97 5.66
N ALA A 24 -9.59 3.93 6.83
CA ALA A 24 -8.86 4.08 8.09
C ALA A 24 -7.85 2.94 8.26
N ALA A 25 -8.27 1.70 8.00
CA ALA A 25 -7.39 0.54 8.09
C ALA A 25 -6.22 0.66 7.11
N LEU A 26 -6.51 1.05 5.86
CA LEU A 26 -5.47 1.25 4.85
C LEU A 26 -4.47 2.31 5.30
N THR A 27 -4.94 3.41 5.88
CA THR A 27 -4.07 4.48 6.35
C THR A 27 -3.12 3.98 7.43
N TYR A 28 -3.65 3.23 8.41
CA TYR A 28 -2.80 2.67 9.47
C TYR A 28 -1.80 1.66 8.92
N MET A 29 -2.20 0.85 7.95
CA MET A 29 -1.31 -0.12 7.34
C MET A 29 -0.20 0.56 6.54
N LEU A 30 -0.53 1.61 5.80
CA LEU A 30 0.48 2.39 5.08
C LEU A 30 1.48 3.02 6.06
N ALA A 31 0.99 3.59 7.15
CA ALA A 31 1.86 4.19 8.15
C ALA A 31 2.84 3.14 8.71
N GLU A 32 2.34 1.96 9.00
CA GLU A 32 3.17 0.86 9.50
C GLU A 32 4.19 0.42 8.45
N ARG A 33 3.74 0.32 7.20
CA ARG A 33 4.63 -0.06 6.11
C ARG A 33 5.78 0.93 5.96
N PHE A 34 5.49 2.23 6.02
CA PHE A 34 6.53 3.25 5.92
C PHE A 34 7.47 3.24 7.12
N ARG A 35 6.97 2.93 8.32
CA ARG A 35 7.86 2.75 9.46
C ARG A 35 8.85 1.62 9.20
N CYS A 36 8.37 0.51 8.64
CA CYS A 36 9.22 -0.62 8.30
C CYS A 36 10.25 -0.25 7.23
N THR A 37 9.83 0.43 6.15
CA THR A 37 10.78 0.78 5.09
C THR A 37 11.81 1.80 5.54
N LYS A 38 11.44 2.69 6.45
CA LYS A 38 12.42 3.62 7.02
C LYS A 38 13.45 2.89 7.87
N GLN A 39 13.02 1.88 8.62
CA GLN A 39 13.95 1.04 9.38
C GLN A 39 14.88 0.25 8.45
N VAL A 40 14.34 -0.26 7.35
CA VAL A 40 15.15 -0.94 6.34
C VAL A 40 16.20 0.01 5.78
N GLY A 41 15.80 1.25 5.46
CA GLY A 41 16.71 2.26 4.95
C GLY A 41 17.84 2.55 5.94
N ALA A 42 17.51 2.70 7.22
CA ALA A 42 18.50 2.96 8.27
C ALA A 42 19.45 1.77 8.43
N LEU A 43 18.92 0.55 8.38
CA LEU A 43 19.71 -0.66 8.48
C LEU A 43 20.71 -0.78 7.33
N LYS A 44 20.24 -0.51 6.11
CA LYS A 44 21.12 -0.57 4.94
C LYS A 44 22.23 0.47 5.03
N ALA A 45 21.90 1.68 5.47
CA ALA A 45 22.88 2.75 5.60
C ALA A 45 23.94 2.40 6.66
N SER A 46 23.51 1.86 7.80
CA SER A 46 24.43 1.57 8.91
C SER A 46 25.34 0.36 8.62
N HIS A 47 24.95 -0.52 7.70
CA HIS A 47 25.71 -1.71 7.35
C HIS A 47 26.28 -1.67 5.95
N ASP A 48 26.18 -0.50 5.29
CA ASP A 48 26.71 -0.30 3.95
C ASP A 48 26.14 -1.32 2.95
N LEU A 49 24.85 -1.62 3.08
CA LEU A 49 24.18 -2.51 2.16
C LEU A 49 23.66 -1.73 0.95
N PRO A 50 23.54 -2.39 -0.23
CA PRO A 50 23.03 -1.69 -1.41
C PRO A 50 21.63 -1.17 -1.22
N ALA A 51 21.38 0.06 -1.67
CA ALA A 51 20.07 0.67 -1.58
C ALA A 51 19.08 0.01 -2.54
N SER A 52 19.56 -0.46 -3.69
CA SER A 52 18.73 -1.03 -4.74
C SER A 52 18.81 -2.55 -4.73
N ASP A 53 17.67 -3.20 -4.95
CA ASP A 53 17.59 -4.67 -5.05
C ASP A 53 16.58 -5.01 -6.14
N PRO A 54 17.01 -4.94 -7.42
CA PRO A 54 16.08 -5.19 -8.53
C PRO A 54 15.43 -6.56 -8.52
N ALA A 55 16.14 -7.59 -8.06
CA ALA A 55 15.58 -8.94 -8.01
C ALA A 55 14.42 -9.00 -7.01
N ARG A 56 14.56 -8.31 -5.87
CA ARG A 56 13.47 -8.25 -4.89
C ARG A 56 12.28 -7.47 -5.44
N GLU A 57 12.54 -6.37 -6.13
CA GLU A 57 11.47 -5.55 -6.72
C GLU A 57 10.66 -6.37 -7.71
N GLU A 58 11.33 -7.18 -8.51
CA GLU A 58 10.67 -8.07 -9.45
C GLU A 58 9.80 -9.10 -8.73
N ARG A 59 10.34 -9.71 -7.68
CA ARG A 59 9.58 -10.69 -6.89
C ARG A 59 8.38 -10.04 -6.21
N GLN A 60 8.54 -8.82 -5.70
CA GLN A 60 7.43 -8.10 -5.05
C GLN A 60 6.33 -7.79 -6.04
N THR A 61 6.68 -7.35 -7.24
CA THR A 61 5.69 -7.04 -8.27
C THR A 61 4.92 -8.31 -8.66
N ALA A 62 5.63 -9.42 -8.88
CA ALA A 62 4.99 -10.68 -9.25
C ALA A 62 4.06 -11.16 -8.14
N ARG A 63 4.51 -11.08 -6.88
CA ARG A 63 3.68 -11.48 -5.73
C ARG A 63 2.45 -10.61 -5.61
N LEU A 64 2.61 -9.29 -5.80
CA LEU A 64 1.50 -8.36 -5.67
C LEU A 64 0.44 -8.63 -6.74
N ARG A 65 0.87 -8.90 -7.97
CA ARG A 65 -0.07 -9.23 -9.05
C ARG A 65 -0.82 -10.51 -8.73
N GLN A 66 -0.14 -11.51 -8.18
CA GLN A 66 -0.80 -12.76 -7.79
C GLN A 66 -1.81 -12.53 -6.65
N LEU A 67 -1.43 -11.75 -5.66
CA LEU A 67 -2.33 -11.40 -4.55
C LEU A 67 -3.55 -10.65 -5.06
N ALA A 68 -3.36 -9.76 -6.02
CA ALA A 68 -4.46 -9.02 -6.62
C ALA A 68 -5.44 -9.95 -7.32
N GLU A 69 -4.92 -10.91 -8.10
CA GLU A 69 -5.77 -11.90 -8.77
C GLU A 69 -6.55 -12.72 -7.74
N ASP A 70 -5.87 -13.17 -6.69
CA ASP A 70 -6.52 -13.96 -5.63
C ASP A 70 -7.62 -13.15 -4.92
N ALA A 71 -7.44 -11.85 -4.81
CA ALA A 71 -8.38 -10.96 -4.16
C ALA A 71 -9.44 -10.39 -5.11
N ASP A 72 -9.40 -10.78 -6.37
CA ASP A 72 -10.30 -10.26 -7.40
C ASP A 72 -10.13 -8.74 -7.58
N LEU A 73 -8.90 -8.27 -7.50
CA LEU A 73 -8.52 -6.89 -7.74
C LEU A 73 -7.73 -6.82 -9.04
N ASP A 74 -7.96 -5.78 -9.83
CA ASP A 74 -7.24 -5.59 -11.08
C ASP A 74 -5.72 -5.58 -10.83
N PRO A 75 -4.95 -6.55 -11.37
CA PRO A 75 -3.51 -6.61 -11.14
C PRO A 75 -2.76 -5.39 -11.67
N GLU A 76 -3.23 -4.80 -12.77
CA GLU A 76 -2.59 -3.59 -13.31
C GLU A 76 -2.76 -2.41 -12.37
N PHE A 77 -3.95 -2.26 -11.79
CA PHE A 77 -4.16 -1.22 -10.78
C PHE A 77 -3.29 -1.46 -9.56
N ALA A 78 -3.22 -2.72 -9.10
CA ALA A 78 -2.41 -3.07 -7.93
C ALA A 78 -0.94 -2.71 -8.17
N GLU A 79 -0.43 -2.96 -9.36
CA GLU A 79 0.96 -2.63 -9.68
C GLU A 79 1.19 -1.12 -9.72
N LYS A 80 0.25 -0.36 -10.28
CA LYS A 80 0.33 1.10 -10.29
C LYS A 80 0.36 1.66 -8.88
N TRP A 81 -0.55 1.16 -8.04
CA TRP A 81 -0.62 1.58 -6.64
C TRP A 81 0.68 1.28 -5.91
N PHE A 82 1.21 0.08 -6.12
CA PHE A 82 2.45 -0.34 -5.48
C PHE A 82 3.62 0.54 -5.94
N ASN A 83 3.69 0.84 -7.22
CA ASN A 83 4.74 1.71 -7.75
C ASN A 83 4.68 3.11 -7.13
N PHE A 84 3.48 3.60 -6.87
CA PHE A 84 3.28 4.88 -6.21
C PHE A 84 3.85 4.84 -4.79
N VAL A 85 3.60 3.77 -4.06
CA VAL A 85 4.12 3.60 -2.70
C VAL A 85 5.65 3.47 -2.71
N VAL A 86 6.20 2.72 -3.66
CA VAL A 86 7.66 2.54 -3.79
C VAL A 86 8.34 3.87 -4.08
N ALA A 87 7.73 4.70 -4.91
CA ALA A 87 8.27 6.03 -5.20
C ALA A 87 8.37 6.87 -3.94
N GLU A 88 7.39 6.76 -3.06
CA GLU A 88 7.43 7.48 -1.79
C GLU A 88 8.54 6.95 -0.87
N VAL A 89 8.77 5.64 -0.87
CA VAL A 89 9.88 5.04 -0.12
C VAL A 89 11.22 5.62 -0.58
N ILE A 90 11.40 5.72 -1.88
CA ILE A 90 12.63 6.31 -2.45
C ILE A 90 12.78 7.76 -2.00
N HIS A 91 11.68 8.50 -2.02
CA HIS A 91 11.67 9.89 -1.56
C HIS A 91 12.12 9.99 -0.09
N HIS A 92 11.60 9.11 0.78
CA HIS A 92 11.99 9.07 2.19
C HIS A 92 13.49 8.80 2.34
N HIS A 93 14.03 7.87 1.56
CA HIS A 93 15.44 7.51 1.63
C HIS A 93 16.33 8.69 1.20
N MET A 94 15.90 9.43 0.18
CA MET A 94 16.64 10.59 -0.28
C MET A 94 16.60 11.71 0.75
N GLN A 95 15.46 11.92 1.40
CA GLN A 95 15.35 12.90 2.47
C GLN A 95 16.26 12.56 3.64
N ALA A 96 16.32 11.29 4.01
CA ALA A 96 17.17 10.83 5.10
C ALA A 96 18.65 11.08 4.79
N LYS A 97 19.06 10.87 3.54
CA LYS A 97 20.42 11.14 3.10
C LYS A 97 20.75 12.63 3.20
N GLN A 98 19.82 13.49 2.82
CA GLN A 98 20.05 14.93 2.88
C GLN A 98 20.11 15.45 4.32
N ALA A 99 19.40 14.81 5.23
CA ALA A 99 19.35 15.21 6.63
C ALA A 99 20.60 14.78 7.40
N SER A 100 21.34 13.84 6.86
CA SER A 100 22.58 13.40 7.51
C SER A 100 23.80 14.13 6.92
#